data_11534553e74f68f49493f88964d42a80
#
_entry.id   11534553e74f68f49493f88964d42a80
#
_cell.length_a   1.000
_cell.length_b   1.000
_cell.length_c   1.000
_cell.angle_alpha   90.00
_cell.angle_beta   90.00
_cell.angle_gamma   90.00
#
_symmetry.space_group_name_H-M   'P 1'
#
loop_
_entity.id
_entity.type
_entity.pdbx_description
1 polymer ?
#
loop_
_entity_poly.entity_id
_entity_poly.type
_entity_poly.pdbx_seq_one_letter_code
_entity_poly.pdbx_strand_id
1 'polypeptide(L)'
;MNSFYSSIEQQQNNKYKKQPTIVVPILTDYTCAIAASYEAKAYGIKSGMSVLEAVRKYPLVNVVEARPMEYVKMHNKLVRILHRHFNRVKVLSIDEMSCDLEDITEDKYFNVSASLKSDIYKELGECMSCSIGIADNTFLAKVASDMNKPNGFTIVKSYKDLYHLKLIDLPGINTKMQKRLNKSSIYTVEDLCSLDEISLKKAWGSVVGARWFYMLRGNLDCDYGMYYKDIPTTIGHAHVLPPNMKTMEGAYTIFEALICRGLNRLTEYRLSAKKLDIFLSWKSKTSKGCYKYSSPTVTSSSNHGYWMNQAVELWKRIPYDIQGKPFSVGIRFTHTINEKDVNLSLFDLPLETFDMKKKYLLPERISFGNPDRMFNETL
;
A
#
# COMPACT_ATOMS: atom_id res chain seq x y z
N MET A 1 4.45 -1.41 -12.78
CA MET A 1 4.33 -2.72 -13.48
C MET A 1 2.87 -2.99 -13.83
N ASN A 2 2.60 -3.84 -14.80
CA ASN A 2 1.24 -4.18 -15.22
C ASN A 2 0.77 -5.45 -14.52
N SER A 3 -0.28 -5.37 -13.69
CA SER A 3 -0.89 -6.53 -12.98
C SER A 3 0.15 -7.41 -12.26
N PHE A 4 1.08 -6.79 -11.54
CA PHE A 4 2.35 -7.36 -11.07
C PHE A 4 2.23 -8.76 -10.46
N TYR A 5 1.36 -8.95 -9.45
CA TYR A 5 1.23 -10.24 -8.79
C TYR A 5 0.74 -11.33 -9.74
N SER A 6 -0.30 -11.07 -10.52
CA SER A 6 -0.82 -12.08 -11.46
C SER A 6 0.16 -12.35 -12.60
N SER A 7 0.92 -11.36 -13.06
CA SER A 7 1.96 -11.56 -14.08
C SER A 7 3.10 -12.44 -13.55
N ILE A 8 3.48 -12.33 -12.26
CA ILE A 8 4.46 -13.21 -11.63
C ILE A 8 3.93 -14.65 -11.57
N GLU A 9 2.67 -14.85 -11.16
CA GLU A 9 2.07 -16.17 -11.13
C GLU A 9 2.02 -16.81 -12.54
N GLN A 10 1.65 -16.02 -13.56
CA GLN A 10 1.68 -16.46 -14.95
C GLN A 10 3.10 -16.77 -15.44
N GLN A 11 4.11 -16.00 -15.03
CA GLN A 11 5.50 -16.21 -15.42
C GLN A 11 6.09 -17.48 -14.80
N GLN A 12 5.76 -17.78 -13.56
CA GLN A 12 6.33 -18.90 -12.82
C GLN A 12 5.62 -20.23 -13.04
N ASN A 13 4.40 -20.21 -13.60
CA ASN A 13 3.63 -21.42 -13.84
C ASN A 13 2.99 -21.40 -15.23
N ASN A 14 3.45 -22.29 -16.09
CA ASN A 14 2.99 -22.40 -17.47
C ASN A 14 1.48 -22.65 -17.58
N LYS A 15 0.85 -23.26 -16.56
CA LYS A 15 -0.60 -23.48 -16.53
C LYS A 15 -1.39 -22.16 -16.56
N TYR A 16 -0.84 -21.10 -15.98
CA TYR A 16 -1.52 -19.79 -15.88
C TYR A 16 -1.14 -18.83 -17.00
N LYS A 17 -0.13 -19.19 -17.80
CA LYS A 17 0.41 -18.34 -18.86
C LYS A 17 -0.66 -18.00 -19.90
N LYS A 18 -0.86 -16.70 -20.13
CA LYS A 18 -1.92 -16.17 -21.02
C LYS A 18 -3.34 -16.64 -20.68
N GLN A 19 -3.57 -17.07 -19.43
CA GLN A 19 -4.89 -17.48 -18.95
C GLN A 19 -5.46 -16.45 -17.98
N PRO A 20 -6.80 -16.26 -17.96
CA PRO A 20 -7.45 -15.43 -16.94
C PRO A 20 -7.08 -15.92 -15.53
N THR A 21 -6.38 -15.06 -14.79
CA THR A 21 -5.80 -15.40 -13.48
C THR A 21 -6.04 -14.26 -12.49
N ILE A 22 -6.53 -14.60 -11.31
CA ILE A 22 -6.62 -13.69 -10.16
C ILE A 22 -5.77 -14.20 -9.01
N VAL A 23 -5.18 -13.26 -8.26
CA VAL A 23 -4.42 -13.55 -7.05
C VAL A 23 -5.22 -13.13 -5.85
N VAL A 24 -5.31 -13.99 -4.85
CA VAL A 24 -6.09 -13.77 -3.63
C VAL A 24 -5.22 -13.97 -2.38
N PRO A 25 -5.48 -13.29 -1.26
CA PRO A 25 -4.69 -13.45 -0.03
C PRO A 25 -4.82 -14.86 0.58
N ILE A 26 -5.99 -15.48 0.44
CA ILE A 26 -6.34 -16.81 0.97
C ILE A 26 -7.36 -17.42 0.00
N LEU A 27 -7.26 -18.72 -0.25
CA LEU A 27 -8.20 -19.46 -1.10
C LEU A 27 -9.54 -19.68 -0.37
N THR A 28 -10.47 -18.73 -0.55
CA THR A 28 -11.87 -18.83 -0.09
C THR A 28 -12.79 -18.09 -1.05
N ASP A 29 -14.04 -18.51 -1.16
CA ASP A 29 -15.04 -17.88 -2.06
C ASP A 29 -15.33 -16.40 -1.74
N TYR A 30 -15.15 -16.02 -0.49
CA TYR A 30 -15.48 -14.68 0.02
C TYR A 30 -14.31 -13.70 0.07
N THR A 31 -13.11 -14.16 -0.24
CA THR A 31 -11.95 -13.28 -0.34
C THR A 31 -12.01 -12.45 -1.62
N CYS A 32 -11.29 -11.33 -1.64
CA CYS A 32 -11.23 -10.47 -2.82
C CYS A 32 -9.90 -10.62 -3.54
N ALA A 33 -9.93 -10.53 -4.87
CA ALA A 33 -8.73 -10.49 -5.69
C ALA A 33 -7.87 -9.26 -5.34
N ILE A 34 -6.60 -9.48 -5.00
CA ILE A 34 -5.62 -8.40 -4.84
C ILE A 34 -5.00 -7.99 -6.18
N ALA A 35 -5.00 -8.91 -7.16
CA ALA A 35 -4.61 -8.62 -8.53
C ALA A 35 -5.43 -9.46 -9.51
N ALA A 36 -5.61 -8.93 -10.73
CA ALA A 36 -6.22 -9.63 -11.85
C ALA A 36 -5.34 -9.44 -13.10
N SER A 37 -5.09 -10.52 -13.83
CA SER A 37 -4.35 -10.47 -15.09
C SER A 37 -5.14 -9.71 -16.18
N TYR A 38 -4.49 -9.31 -17.24
CA TYR A 38 -5.16 -8.61 -18.33
C TYR A 38 -6.18 -9.51 -19.05
N GLU A 39 -5.93 -10.79 -19.13
CA GLU A 39 -6.88 -11.78 -19.63
C GLU A 39 -8.13 -11.84 -18.74
N ALA A 40 -7.96 -11.81 -17.39
CA ALA A 40 -9.10 -11.74 -16.48
C ALA A 40 -9.85 -10.40 -16.58
N LYS A 41 -9.13 -9.29 -16.76
CA LYS A 41 -9.73 -7.95 -16.97
C LYS A 41 -10.58 -7.88 -18.23
N ALA A 42 -10.23 -8.62 -19.29
CA ALA A 42 -11.01 -8.70 -20.51
C ALA A 42 -12.44 -9.27 -20.27
N TYR A 43 -12.60 -10.13 -19.26
CA TYR A 43 -13.91 -10.63 -18.81
C TYR A 43 -14.57 -9.73 -17.73
N GLY A 44 -14.04 -8.51 -17.52
CA GLY A 44 -14.56 -7.57 -16.54
C GLY A 44 -14.24 -7.93 -15.09
N ILE A 45 -13.28 -8.83 -14.84
CA ILE A 45 -12.79 -9.17 -13.50
C ILE A 45 -11.75 -8.13 -13.08
N LYS A 46 -11.91 -7.54 -11.89
CA LYS A 46 -11.05 -6.43 -11.38
C LYS A 46 -10.50 -6.77 -10.01
N SER A 47 -9.40 -6.12 -9.65
CA SER A 47 -8.92 -6.11 -8.26
C SER A 47 -10.02 -5.59 -7.32
N GLY A 48 -10.14 -6.18 -6.13
CA GLY A 48 -11.20 -5.91 -5.18
C GLY A 48 -12.48 -6.73 -5.38
N MET A 49 -12.64 -7.43 -6.51
CA MET A 49 -13.78 -8.31 -6.77
C MET A 49 -13.66 -9.60 -5.94
N SER A 50 -14.76 -10.10 -5.38
CA SER A 50 -14.76 -11.39 -4.66
C SER A 50 -14.53 -12.57 -5.62
N VAL A 51 -13.97 -13.66 -5.08
CA VAL A 51 -13.76 -14.89 -5.86
C VAL A 51 -15.08 -15.38 -6.45
N LEU A 52 -16.13 -15.42 -5.65
CA LEU A 52 -17.46 -15.85 -6.10
C LEU A 52 -17.97 -15.02 -7.28
N GLU A 53 -17.78 -13.70 -7.24
CA GLU A 53 -18.18 -12.82 -8.35
C GLU A 53 -17.30 -13.02 -9.58
N ALA A 54 -15.98 -13.20 -9.39
CA ALA A 54 -15.05 -13.46 -10.49
C ALA A 54 -15.39 -14.78 -11.22
N VAL A 55 -15.67 -15.85 -10.48
CA VAL A 55 -16.06 -17.15 -11.02
C VAL A 55 -17.42 -17.06 -11.74
N ARG A 56 -18.38 -16.27 -11.25
CA ARG A 56 -19.64 -16.03 -11.96
C ARG A 56 -19.44 -15.33 -13.30
N LYS A 57 -18.46 -14.42 -13.40
CA LYS A 57 -18.14 -13.75 -14.68
C LYS A 57 -17.41 -14.67 -15.66
N TYR A 58 -16.51 -15.48 -15.16
CA TYR A 58 -15.75 -16.43 -15.95
C TYR A 58 -15.41 -17.68 -15.11
N PRO A 59 -16.17 -18.79 -15.27
CA PRO A 59 -16.02 -19.99 -14.46
C PRO A 59 -14.65 -20.66 -14.52
N LEU A 60 -13.89 -20.44 -15.60
CA LEU A 60 -12.56 -21.02 -15.81
C LEU A 60 -11.42 -20.09 -15.32
N VAL A 61 -11.73 -19.05 -14.55
CA VAL A 61 -10.71 -18.17 -13.99
C VAL A 61 -9.81 -18.94 -13.01
N ASN A 62 -8.50 -18.83 -13.20
CA ASN A 62 -7.54 -19.40 -12.27
C ASN A 62 -7.49 -18.52 -10.99
N VAL A 63 -7.78 -19.14 -9.84
CA VAL A 63 -7.68 -18.49 -8.53
C VAL A 63 -6.39 -18.98 -7.85
N VAL A 64 -5.46 -18.09 -7.59
CA VAL A 64 -4.13 -18.40 -7.05
C VAL A 64 -3.93 -17.70 -5.72
N GLU A 65 -3.43 -18.43 -4.72
CA GLU A 65 -3.08 -17.83 -3.44
C GLU A 65 -1.78 -17.01 -3.57
N ALA A 66 -1.76 -15.85 -2.92
CA ALA A 66 -0.63 -14.93 -2.96
C ALA A 66 0.63 -15.54 -2.34
N ARG A 67 1.77 -15.34 -3.01
CA ARG A 67 3.11 -15.74 -2.57
C ARG A 67 4.01 -14.52 -2.35
N PRO A 68 3.87 -13.79 -1.23
CA PRO A 68 4.52 -12.50 -1.02
C PRO A 68 6.03 -12.50 -1.22
N MET A 69 6.72 -13.56 -0.78
CA MET A 69 8.18 -13.68 -0.93
C MET A 69 8.62 -13.70 -2.39
N GLU A 70 7.84 -14.35 -3.27
CA GLU A 70 8.14 -14.35 -4.71
C GLU A 70 7.97 -12.96 -5.32
N TYR A 71 6.98 -12.20 -4.83
CA TYR A 71 6.75 -10.82 -5.28
C TYR A 71 7.89 -9.88 -4.85
N VAL A 72 8.40 -10.06 -3.64
CA VAL A 72 9.58 -9.31 -3.14
C VAL A 72 10.83 -9.66 -3.96
N LYS A 73 11.07 -10.94 -4.23
CA LYS A 73 12.21 -11.36 -5.09
C LYS A 73 12.17 -10.70 -6.46
N MET A 74 10.98 -10.66 -7.08
CA MET A 74 10.80 -10.04 -8.40
C MET A 74 10.93 -8.51 -8.33
N HIS A 75 10.42 -7.89 -7.27
CA HIS A 75 10.61 -6.47 -6.98
C HIS A 75 12.10 -6.11 -6.89
N ASN A 76 12.88 -6.86 -6.11
CA ASN A 76 14.31 -6.60 -5.95
C ASN A 76 15.08 -6.74 -7.28
N LYS A 77 14.70 -7.70 -8.13
CA LYS A 77 15.27 -7.80 -9.50
C LYS A 77 14.91 -6.56 -10.33
N LEU A 78 13.63 -6.15 -10.30
CA LEU A 78 13.17 -4.97 -11.03
C LEU A 78 13.94 -3.71 -10.61
N VAL A 79 14.14 -3.49 -9.32
CA VAL A 79 14.88 -2.33 -8.82
C VAL A 79 16.34 -2.35 -9.29
N ARG A 80 17.00 -3.52 -9.29
CA ARG A 80 18.36 -3.64 -9.85
C ARG A 80 18.42 -3.30 -11.35
N ILE A 81 17.39 -3.70 -12.13
CA ILE A 81 17.29 -3.33 -13.53
C ILE A 81 17.20 -1.81 -13.66
N LEU A 82 16.34 -1.16 -12.86
CA LEU A 82 16.17 0.29 -12.91
C LEU A 82 17.45 1.06 -12.57
N HIS A 83 18.21 0.62 -11.56
CA HIS A 83 19.49 1.25 -11.21
C HIS A 83 20.59 1.13 -12.27
N ARG A 84 20.45 0.25 -13.29
CA ARG A 84 21.34 0.23 -14.44
C ARG A 84 21.00 1.30 -15.49
N HIS A 85 19.76 1.77 -15.49
CA HIS A 85 19.28 2.78 -16.44
C HIS A 85 19.23 4.18 -15.85
N PHE A 86 19.10 4.32 -14.52
CA PHE A 86 18.85 5.60 -13.85
C PHE A 86 19.68 5.74 -12.57
N ASN A 87 20.28 6.93 -12.40
CA ASN A 87 21.08 7.25 -11.21
C ASN A 87 20.21 7.38 -9.95
N ARG A 88 19.00 7.93 -10.09
CA ARG A 88 18.05 8.12 -8.98
C ARG A 88 16.78 7.34 -9.24
N VAL A 89 16.52 6.35 -8.38
CA VAL A 89 15.32 5.52 -8.40
C VAL A 89 14.64 5.65 -7.06
N LYS A 90 13.39 6.11 -7.05
CA LYS A 90 12.55 6.17 -5.86
C LYS A 90 11.48 5.09 -5.94
N VAL A 91 11.48 4.17 -5.00
CA VAL A 91 10.47 3.12 -4.90
C VAL A 91 9.21 3.70 -4.27
N LEU A 92 8.09 3.66 -4.98
CA LEU A 92 6.79 4.16 -4.50
C LEU A 92 5.92 3.04 -3.94
N SER A 93 6.00 1.84 -4.55
CA SER A 93 5.33 0.62 -4.09
C SER A 93 6.10 -0.60 -4.60
N ILE A 94 5.59 -1.81 -4.33
CA ILE A 94 6.21 -3.05 -4.82
C ILE A 94 6.29 -3.13 -6.36
N ASP A 95 5.49 -2.36 -7.07
CA ASP A 95 5.36 -2.40 -8.53
C ASP A 95 5.38 -1.01 -9.22
N GLU A 96 5.61 0.03 -8.45
CA GLU A 96 5.69 1.42 -8.93
C GLU A 96 6.96 2.10 -8.46
N MET A 97 7.73 2.65 -9.40
CA MET A 97 8.96 3.37 -9.16
C MET A 97 8.94 4.68 -9.94
N SER A 98 9.55 5.71 -9.39
CA SER A 98 9.83 6.98 -10.03
C SER A 98 11.33 7.07 -10.27
N CYS A 99 11.72 7.43 -11.49
CA CYS A 99 13.11 7.59 -11.87
C CYS A 99 13.34 9.02 -12.34
N ASP A 100 14.46 9.59 -11.95
CA ASP A 100 14.87 10.93 -12.38
C ASP A 100 15.50 10.88 -13.78
N LEU A 101 15.16 11.84 -14.63
CA LEU A 101 15.62 11.95 -16.00
C LEU A 101 16.55 13.16 -16.23
N GLU A 102 17.08 13.79 -15.17
CA GLU A 102 17.92 15.01 -15.28
C GLU A 102 19.07 14.87 -16.29
N ASP A 103 19.64 13.67 -16.39
CA ASP A 103 20.78 13.39 -17.29
C ASP A 103 20.36 12.90 -18.69
N ILE A 104 19.06 12.84 -18.98
CA ILE A 104 18.52 12.24 -20.21
C ILE A 104 17.74 13.29 -20.99
N THR A 105 18.15 13.57 -22.21
CA THR A 105 17.47 14.52 -23.10
C THR A 105 16.19 13.91 -23.71
N GLU A 106 15.22 14.76 -24.06
CA GLU A 106 13.86 14.33 -24.50
C GLU A 106 13.91 13.41 -25.73
N ASP A 107 14.83 13.63 -26.65
CA ASP A 107 15.05 12.80 -27.86
C ASP A 107 15.42 11.33 -27.52
N LYS A 108 15.97 11.08 -26.32
CA LYS A 108 16.36 9.75 -25.84
C LYS A 108 15.30 9.03 -25.03
N TYR A 109 14.22 9.71 -24.60
CA TYR A 109 13.20 9.12 -23.72
C TYR A 109 12.61 7.82 -24.27
N PHE A 110 12.30 7.78 -25.56
CA PHE A 110 11.76 6.59 -26.20
C PHE A 110 12.77 5.43 -26.16
N ASN A 111 14.02 5.69 -26.52
CA ASN A 111 15.06 4.67 -26.60
C ASN A 111 15.39 4.08 -25.22
N VAL A 112 15.52 4.92 -24.20
CA VAL A 112 15.77 4.48 -22.83
C VAL A 112 14.58 3.66 -22.31
N SER A 113 13.35 4.08 -22.59
CA SER A 113 12.15 3.35 -22.21
C SER A 113 12.04 1.99 -22.91
N ALA A 114 12.38 1.93 -24.18
CA ALA A 114 12.40 0.69 -24.96
C ALA A 114 13.48 -0.29 -24.46
N SER A 115 14.68 0.23 -24.15
CA SER A 115 15.77 -0.55 -23.56
C SER A 115 15.37 -1.12 -22.20
N LEU A 116 14.81 -0.30 -21.31
CA LEU A 116 14.30 -0.74 -20.00
C LEU A 116 13.25 -1.85 -20.14
N LYS A 117 12.27 -1.68 -21.03
CA LYS A 117 11.25 -2.72 -21.29
C LYS A 117 11.86 -4.01 -21.81
N SER A 118 12.87 -3.92 -22.67
CA SER A 118 13.61 -5.09 -23.17
C SER A 118 14.32 -5.84 -22.06
N ASP A 119 14.96 -5.14 -21.14
CA ASP A 119 15.67 -5.75 -20.01
C ASP A 119 14.67 -6.39 -19.01
N ILE A 120 13.55 -5.72 -18.74
CA ILE A 120 12.48 -6.30 -17.93
C ILE A 120 11.97 -7.62 -18.55
N TYR A 121 11.72 -7.61 -19.87
CA TYR A 121 11.27 -8.80 -20.59
C TYR A 121 12.31 -9.93 -20.53
N LYS A 122 13.58 -9.63 -20.76
CA LYS A 122 14.67 -10.64 -20.76
C LYS A 122 14.90 -11.24 -19.38
N GLU A 123 14.91 -10.43 -18.32
CA GLU A 123 15.35 -10.86 -16.99
C GLU A 123 14.20 -11.28 -16.09
N LEU A 124 13.01 -10.70 -16.22
CA LEU A 124 11.85 -11.06 -15.41
C LEU A 124 10.88 -12.00 -16.15
N GLY A 125 10.93 -12.00 -17.48
CA GLY A 125 10.19 -12.92 -18.34
C GLY A 125 9.06 -12.25 -19.14
N GLU A 126 8.52 -13.00 -20.11
CA GLU A 126 7.57 -12.50 -21.11
C GLU A 126 6.21 -12.07 -20.57
N CYS A 127 5.79 -12.60 -19.40
CA CYS A 127 4.56 -12.17 -18.75
C CYS A 127 4.72 -10.83 -18.00
N MET A 128 5.96 -10.36 -17.84
CA MET A 128 6.26 -9.15 -17.09
C MET A 128 6.33 -7.96 -18.04
N SER A 129 5.43 -7.01 -17.86
CA SER A 129 5.41 -5.76 -18.63
C SER A 129 5.21 -4.54 -17.75
N CYS A 130 5.63 -3.38 -18.24
CA CYS A 130 5.41 -2.12 -17.56
C CYS A 130 4.87 -1.06 -18.50
N SER A 131 4.10 -0.12 -17.96
CA SER A 131 3.75 1.12 -18.62
C SER A 131 4.60 2.24 -18.04
N ILE A 132 5.12 3.09 -18.91
CA ILE A 132 6.05 4.18 -18.58
C ILE A 132 5.36 5.50 -18.89
N GLY A 133 5.30 6.38 -17.91
CA GLY A 133 4.83 7.76 -18.05
C GLY A 133 5.96 8.72 -17.75
N ILE A 134 6.13 9.75 -18.57
CA ILE A 134 7.12 10.81 -18.40
C ILE A 134 6.39 12.14 -18.28
N ALA A 135 6.77 12.95 -17.30
CA ALA A 135 6.24 14.29 -17.08
C ALA A 135 7.13 15.07 -16.10
N ASP A 136 6.82 16.34 -15.88
CA ASP A 136 7.60 17.24 -15.02
C ASP A 136 7.63 16.84 -13.54
N ASN A 137 6.64 16.07 -13.06
CA ASN A 137 6.63 15.57 -11.68
C ASN A 137 6.09 14.14 -11.59
N THR A 138 6.32 13.50 -10.45
CA THR A 138 5.90 12.10 -10.19
C THR A 138 4.39 11.89 -10.31
N PHE A 139 3.56 12.89 -9.96
CA PHE A 139 2.10 12.79 -10.08
C PHE A 139 1.67 12.72 -11.55
N LEU A 140 2.11 13.64 -12.37
CA LEU A 140 1.79 13.66 -13.82
C LEU A 140 2.38 12.44 -14.52
N ALA A 141 3.60 12.03 -14.17
CA ALA A 141 4.22 10.81 -14.70
C ALA A 141 3.40 9.55 -14.34
N LYS A 142 2.84 9.49 -13.12
CA LYS A 142 1.93 8.41 -12.73
C LYS A 142 0.66 8.42 -13.57
N VAL A 143 0.02 9.59 -13.79
CA VAL A 143 -1.14 9.71 -14.67
C VAL A 143 -0.80 9.25 -16.09
N ALA A 144 0.31 9.74 -16.65
CA ALA A 144 0.80 9.36 -17.98
C ALA A 144 0.98 7.83 -18.11
N SER A 145 1.56 7.18 -17.09
CA SER A 145 1.74 5.72 -17.09
C SER A 145 0.43 4.93 -17.09
N ASP A 146 -0.66 5.53 -16.57
CA ASP A 146 -1.98 4.88 -16.50
C ASP A 146 -2.80 5.05 -17.78
N MET A 147 -2.51 6.07 -18.61
CA MET A 147 -3.28 6.41 -19.81
C MET A 147 -3.26 5.30 -20.87
N ASN A 148 -2.14 4.64 -21.07
CA ASN A 148 -1.93 3.63 -22.10
C ASN A 148 -1.49 2.27 -21.50
N LYS A 149 -2.28 1.70 -20.60
CA LYS A 149 -2.05 0.35 -20.08
C LYS A 149 -2.71 -0.72 -20.95
N PRO A 150 -2.14 -1.91 -21.12
CA PRO A 150 -0.81 -2.36 -20.67
C PRO A 150 0.32 -1.96 -21.61
N ASN A 151 1.55 -2.06 -21.14
CA ASN A 151 2.80 -1.90 -21.89
C ASN A 151 2.95 -0.57 -22.65
N GLY A 152 2.22 0.48 -22.19
CA GLY A 152 2.21 1.79 -22.81
C GLY A 152 3.49 2.60 -22.60
N PHE A 153 3.60 3.67 -23.36
CA PHE A 153 4.58 4.74 -23.21
C PHE A 153 3.87 6.06 -23.48
N THR A 154 3.93 7.00 -22.57
CA THR A 154 3.21 8.28 -22.67
C THR A 154 4.04 9.40 -22.08
N ILE A 155 4.12 10.52 -22.77
CA ILE A 155 4.72 11.77 -22.28
C ILE A 155 3.57 12.77 -22.06
N VAL A 156 3.54 13.37 -20.89
CA VAL A 156 2.62 14.48 -20.55
C VAL A 156 3.46 15.73 -20.37
N LYS A 157 3.24 16.72 -21.23
CA LYS A 157 3.96 18.00 -21.22
C LYS A 157 3.19 19.11 -20.48
N SER A 158 1.89 18.91 -20.31
CA SER A 158 1.01 19.90 -19.68
C SER A 158 -0.23 19.21 -19.09
N TYR A 159 -0.83 19.84 -18.07
CA TYR A 159 -2.13 19.37 -17.56
C TYR A 159 -3.25 19.41 -18.61
N LYS A 160 -3.09 20.16 -19.71
CA LYS A 160 -4.04 20.15 -20.83
C LYS A 160 -4.10 18.79 -21.54
N ASP A 161 -3.01 18.03 -21.49
CA ASP A 161 -2.96 16.68 -22.07
C ASP A 161 -3.88 15.71 -21.31
N LEU A 162 -4.35 16.09 -20.11
CA LEU A 162 -5.20 15.28 -19.25
C LEU A 162 -6.72 15.55 -19.45
N TYR A 163 -7.12 16.56 -20.24
CA TYR A 163 -8.51 16.99 -20.36
C TYR A 163 -9.47 15.90 -20.86
N HIS A 164 -8.97 14.94 -21.62
CA HIS A 164 -9.75 13.80 -22.12
C HIS A 164 -10.02 12.72 -21.07
N LEU A 165 -9.35 12.78 -19.90
CA LEU A 165 -9.53 11.84 -18.82
C LEU A 165 -10.77 12.18 -17.97
N LYS A 166 -11.32 11.17 -17.30
CA LYS A 166 -12.34 11.37 -16.27
C LYS A 166 -11.66 11.70 -14.93
N LEU A 167 -12.34 12.44 -14.07
CA LEU A 167 -11.82 12.75 -12.73
C LEU A 167 -11.35 11.50 -11.96
N ILE A 168 -12.09 10.39 -12.10
CA ILE A 168 -11.78 9.13 -11.41
C ILE A 168 -10.54 8.41 -11.95
N ASP A 169 -10.05 8.79 -13.12
CA ASP A 169 -8.84 8.24 -13.71
C ASP A 169 -7.58 8.87 -13.08
N LEU A 170 -7.75 10.00 -12.37
CA LEU A 170 -6.63 10.65 -11.68
C LEU A 170 -6.34 9.96 -10.34
N PRO A 171 -5.08 9.56 -10.09
CA PRO A 171 -4.68 8.93 -8.83
C PRO A 171 -5.03 9.79 -7.61
N GLY A 172 -5.77 9.23 -6.65
CA GLY A 172 -6.25 9.96 -5.47
C GLY A 172 -7.70 10.44 -5.56
N ILE A 173 -8.33 10.42 -6.72
CA ILE A 173 -9.76 10.68 -6.88
C ILE A 173 -10.53 9.36 -6.96
N ASN A 174 -11.14 8.97 -5.85
CA ASN A 174 -12.06 7.84 -5.81
C ASN A 174 -13.52 8.32 -5.98
N THR A 175 -14.48 7.39 -6.04
CA THR A 175 -15.91 7.71 -6.21
C THR A 175 -16.46 8.66 -5.14
N LYS A 176 -15.95 8.63 -3.91
CA LYS A 176 -16.37 9.56 -2.84
C LYS A 176 -15.82 10.96 -3.10
N MET A 177 -14.57 11.06 -3.54
CA MET A 177 -13.96 12.34 -3.87
C MET A 177 -14.59 12.95 -5.12
N GLN A 178 -14.84 12.15 -6.15
CA GLN A 178 -15.58 12.60 -7.33
C GLN A 178 -16.96 13.19 -6.96
N LYS A 179 -17.74 12.49 -6.11
CA LYS A 179 -19.02 13.01 -5.63
C LYS A 179 -18.87 14.34 -4.86
N ARG A 180 -17.76 14.52 -4.14
CA ARG A 180 -17.47 15.78 -3.44
C ARG A 180 -17.15 16.90 -4.43
N LEU A 181 -16.31 16.64 -5.43
CA LEU A 181 -15.98 17.60 -6.49
C LEU A 181 -17.22 18.02 -7.29
N ASN A 182 -18.07 17.05 -7.63
CA ASN A 182 -19.32 17.33 -8.34
C ASN A 182 -20.26 18.29 -7.55
N LYS A 183 -20.27 18.20 -6.20
CA LYS A 183 -21.00 19.16 -5.35
C LYS A 183 -20.43 20.59 -5.41
N SER A 184 -19.21 20.75 -5.84
CA SER A 184 -18.54 22.03 -6.09
C SER A 184 -18.52 22.39 -7.57
N SER A 185 -19.43 21.80 -8.38
CA SER A 185 -19.56 22.01 -9.83
C SER A 185 -18.30 21.67 -10.63
N ILE A 186 -17.48 20.71 -10.16
CA ILE A 186 -16.30 20.21 -10.84
C ILE A 186 -16.64 18.82 -11.39
N TYR A 187 -16.82 18.69 -12.70
CA TYR A 187 -17.26 17.45 -13.37
C TYR A 187 -16.20 16.85 -14.26
N THR A 188 -15.28 17.69 -14.80
CA THR A 188 -14.23 17.33 -15.75
C THR A 188 -12.84 17.61 -15.18
N VAL A 189 -11.80 17.08 -15.83
CA VAL A 189 -10.42 17.43 -15.49
C VAL A 189 -10.12 18.88 -15.89
N GLU A 190 -10.76 19.38 -16.95
CA GLU A 190 -10.63 20.77 -17.36
C GLU A 190 -11.20 21.72 -16.28
N ASP A 191 -12.41 21.44 -15.74
CA ASP A 191 -12.97 22.21 -14.62
C ASP A 191 -12.00 22.22 -13.44
N LEU A 192 -11.43 21.05 -13.12
CA LEU A 192 -10.48 20.89 -12.02
C LEU A 192 -9.22 21.75 -12.23
N CYS A 193 -8.67 21.76 -13.43
CA CYS A 193 -7.46 22.49 -13.78
C CYS A 193 -7.69 24.01 -13.91
N SER A 194 -8.92 24.45 -14.19
CA SER A 194 -9.27 25.88 -14.31
C SER A 194 -9.31 26.61 -12.97
N LEU A 195 -9.42 25.88 -11.86
CA LEU A 195 -9.54 26.46 -10.53
C LEU A 195 -8.20 26.97 -10.00
N ASP A 196 -8.27 28.02 -9.20
CA ASP A 196 -7.16 28.53 -8.42
C ASP A 196 -6.89 27.68 -7.16
N GLU A 197 -5.80 27.95 -6.47
CA GLU A 197 -5.37 27.23 -5.27
C GLU A 197 -6.42 27.28 -4.16
N ILE A 198 -7.03 28.47 -3.94
CA ILE A 198 -7.99 28.71 -2.86
C ILE A 198 -9.27 27.91 -3.12
N SER A 199 -9.77 27.93 -4.34
CA SER A 199 -10.95 27.17 -4.77
C SER A 199 -10.75 25.67 -4.65
N LEU A 200 -9.58 25.15 -5.06
CA LEU A 200 -9.24 23.74 -4.88
C LEU A 200 -9.14 23.35 -3.40
N LYS A 201 -8.50 24.18 -2.56
CA LYS A 201 -8.46 23.96 -1.12
C LYS A 201 -9.86 23.88 -0.51
N LYS A 202 -10.78 24.73 -0.95
CA LYS A 202 -12.19 24.75 -0.52
C LYS A 202 -12.92 23.47 -1.00
N ALA A 203 -12.77 23.08 -2.26
CA ALA A 203 -13.40 21.88 -2.82
C ALA A 203 -12.93 20.59 -2.11
N TRP A 204 -11.64 20.49 -1.77
CA TRP A 204 -11.11 19.38 -0.97
C TRP A 204 -11.48 19.47 0.52
N GLY A 205 -11.76 20.67 1.03
CA GLY A 205 -11.95 20.92 2.45
C GLY A 205 -10.68 20.70 3.29
N SER A 206 -9.50 20.82 2.66
CA SER A 206 -8.20 20.61 3.30
C SER A 206 -7.06 21.18 2.45
N VAL A 207 -5.86 21.26 3.05
CA VAL A 207 -4.62 21.66 2.36
C VAL A 207 -4.25 20.75 1.18
N VAL A 208 -4.83 19.56 1.10
CA VAL A 208 -4.62 18.65 -0.03
C VAL A 208 -5.07 19.29 -1.35
N GLY A 209 -6.13 20.09 -1.35
CA GLY A 209 -6.56 20.81 -2.55
C GLY A 209 -5.51 21.79 -3.07
N ALA A 210 -4.83 22.52 -2.18
CA ALA A 210 -3.71 23.39 -2.58
C ALA A 210 -2.58 22.57 -3.23
N ARG A 211 -2.25 21.40 -2.68
CA ARG A 211 -1.25 20.51 -3.28
C ARG A 211 -1.64 20.04 -4.68
N TRP A 212 -2.93 19.75 -4.91
CA TRP A 212 -3.44 19.38 -6.23
C TRP A 212 -3.24 20.49 -7.26
N PHE A 213 -3.38 21.74 -6.85
CA PHE A 213 -3.11 22.90 -7.71
C PHE A 213 -1.66 22.86 -8.26
N TYR A 214 -0.70 22.64 -7.38
CA TYR A 214 0.72 22.59 -7.75
C TYR A 214 1.08 21.31 -8.51
N MET A 215 0.58 20.15 -8.07
CA MET A 215 0.84 18.87 -8.74
C MET A 215 0.36 18.86 -10.18
N LEU A 216 -0.84 19.39 -10.46
CA LEU A 216 -1.36 19.49 -11.83
C LEU A 216 -0.52 20.41 -12.72
N ARG A 217 0.19 21.38 -12.16
CA ARG A 217 1.02 22.35 -12.90
C ARG A 217 2.50 21.97 -13.01
N GLY A 218 2.82 20.72 -12.69
CA GLY A 218 4.19 20.21 -12.85
C GLY A 218 5.17 20.64 -11.76
N ASN A 219 4.69 21.26 -10.65
CA ASN A 219 5.59 21.71 -9.60
C ASN A 219 6.30 20.53 -8.93
N LEU A 220 7.63 20.55 -8.93
CA LEU A 220 8.49 19.48 -8.41
C LEU A 220 8.45 19.35 -6.89
N ASP A 221 8.28 20.47 -6.16
CA ASP A 221 8.22 20.49 -4.69
C ASP A 221 6.93 19.85 -4.13
N CYS A 222 5.94 19.64 -4.99
CA CYS A 222 4.69 18.96 -4.66
C CYS A 222 4.70 17.51 -5.12
N ASP A 223 5.74 16.76 -4.75
CA ASP A 223 5.89 15.36 -5.13
C ASP A 223 4.71 14.51 -4.62
N TYR A 224 4.16 13.65 -5.49
CA TYR A 224 3.12 12.67 -5.16
C TYR A 224 3.54 11.75 -4.01
N GLY A 225 4.84 11.58 -3.81
CA GLY A 225 5.46 10.86 -2.69
C GLY A 225 5.52 11.63 -1.36
N MET A 226 5.06 12.89 -1.27
CA MET A 226 5.10 13.68 -0.02
C MET A 226 4.27 13.12 1.15
N TYR A 227 3.50 12.05 0.94
CA TYR A 227 2.88 11.32 2.04
C TYR A 227 3.83 10.40 2.81
N TYR A 228 5.02 10.15 2.29
CA TYR A 228 6.06 9.43 2.99
C TYR A 228 6.88 10.44 3.81
N LYS A 229 6.46 10.69 5.04
CA LYS A 229 7.38 11.23 6.03
C LYS A 229 8.45 10.15 6.24
N ASP A 230 9.71 10.53 6.23
CA ASP A 230 10.83 9.64 6.55
C ASP A 230 10.61 8.95 7.90
N ILE A 231 9.86 9.61 8.77
CA ILE A 231 9.45 9.11 10.09
C ILE A 231 7.93 8.96 10.13
N PRO A 232 7.39 7.74 10.21
CA PRO A 232 5.96 7.53 10.33
C PRO A 232 5.44 8.07 11.67
N THR A 233 4.37 8.84 11.65
CA THR A 233 3.69 9.35 12.86
C THR A 233 2.84 8.30 13.55
N THR A 234 2.61 7.18 12.90
CA THR A 234 1.85 6.03 13.43
C THR A 234 2.41 4.73 12.86
N ILE A 235 2.46 3.69 13.70
CA ILE A 235 2.77 2.32 13.29
C ILE A 235 1.59 1.45 13.65
N GLY A 236 0.93 0.87 12.63
CA GLY A 236 -0.24 0.02 12.85
C GLY A 236 -0.20 -1.23 11.99
N HIS A 237 -0.79 -2.28 12.54
CA HIS A 237 -1.05 -3.54 11.85
C HIS A 237 -2.47 -3.99 12.10
N ALA A 238 -3.11 -4.54 11.06
CA ALA A 238 -4.41 -5.18 11.18
C ALA A 238 -4.44 -6.48 10.38
N HIS A 239 -5.17 -7.45 10.87
CA HIS A 239 -5.32 -8.74 10.23
C HIS A 239 -6.78 -9.19 10.21
N VAL A 240 -7.27 -9.62 9.05
CA VAL A 240 -8.55 -10.32 8.93
C VAL A 240 -8.32 -11.77 9.34
N LEU A 241 -9.11 -12.27 10.29
CA LEU A 241 -8.93 -13.59 10.84
C LEU A 241 -9.30 -14.67 9.82
N PRO A 242 -8.43 -15.68 9.60
CA PRO A 242 -8.77 -16.83 8.78
C PRO A 242 -9.92 -17.63 9.43
N PRO A 243 -10.67 -18.42 8.66
CA PRO A 243 -11.87 -19.08 9.15
C PRO A 243 -11.71 -19.89 10.45
N ASN A 244 -10.58 -20.59 10.59
CA ASN A 244 -10.22 -21.40 11.75
C ASN A 244 -9.79 -20.60 12.99
N MET A 245 -9.51 -19.30 12.84
CA MET A 245 -9.07 -18.38 13.90
C MET A 245 -10.17 -17.38 14.31
N LYS A 246 -11.41 -17.56 13.83
CA LYS A 246 -12.55 -16.67 14.18
C LYS A 246 -13.15 -17.01 15.56
N THR A 247 -12.29 -17.23 16.54
CA THR A 247 -12.58 -17.41 17.96
C THR A 247 -11.87 -16.31 18.77
N MET A 248 -12.20 -16.14 20.04
CA MET A 248 -11.51 -15.17 20.90
C MET A 248 -10.05 -15.55 21.12
N GLU A 249 -9.77 -16.85 21.30
CA GLU A 249 -8.42 -17.38 21.44
C GLU A 249 -7.60 -17.18 20.17
N GLY A 250 -8.16 -17.49 18.99
CA GLY A 250 -7.51 -17.27 17.70
C GLY A 250 -7.26 -15.78 17.43
N ALA A 251 -8.21 -14.91 17.78
CA ALA A 251 -8.04 -13.46 17.67
C ALA A 251 -6.93 -12.95 18.61
N TYR A 252 -6.82 -13.50 19.83
CA TYR A 252 -5.78 -13.14 20.79
C TYR A 252 -4.39 -13.58 20.30
N THR A 253 -4.26 -14.79 19.76
CA THR A 253 -2.99 -15.28 19.19
C THR A 253 -2.50 -14.36 18.06
N ILE A 254 -3.39 -13.94 17.16
CA ILE A 254 -3.04 -13.00 16.10
C ILE A 254 -2.70 -11.63 16.68
N PHE A 255 -3.45 -11.16 17.70
CA PHE A 255 -3.21 -9.90 18.36
C PHE A 255 -1.80 -9.83 18.96
N GLU A 256 -1.37 -10.85 19.71
CA GLU A 256 -0.02 -10.92 20.28
C GLU A 256 1.05 -10.80 19.18
N ALA A 257 0.89 -11.54 18.09
CA ALA A 257 1.82 -11.45 16.97
C ALA A 257 1.85 -10.05 16.30
N LEU A 258 0.70 -9.35 16.25
CA LEU A 258 0.66 -7.99 15.72
C LEU A 258 1.37 -6.99 16.64
N ILE A 259 1.22 -7.13 17.96
CA ILE A 259 1.96 -6.30 18.95
C ILE A 259 3.46 -6.48 18.76
N CYS A 260 3.94 -7.73 18.71
CA CYS A 260 5.35 -8.02 18.49
C CYS A 260 5.89 -7.38 17.20
N ARG A 261 5.15 -7.49 16.09
CA ARG A 261 5.51 -6.85 14.82
C ARG A 261 5.52 -5.31 14.92
N GLY A 262 4.55 -4.73 15.62
CA GLY A 262 4.49 -3.29 15.84
C GLY A 262 5.68 -2.79 16.64
N LEU A 263 6.06 -3.50 17.70
CA LEU A 263 7.21 -3.20 18.55
C LEU A 263 8.53 -3.32 17.78
N ASN A 264 8.71 -4.40 17.02
CA ASN A 264 9.89 -4.56 16.15
C ASN A 264 10.02 -3.38 15.18
N ARG A 265 8.94 -2.93 14.56
CA ARG A 265 8.95 -1.77 13.67
C ARG A 265 9.28 -0.47 14.40
N LEU A 266 8.80 -0.27 15.63
CA LEU A 266 9.23 0.88 16.43
C LEU A 266 10.76 0.88 16.61
N THR A 267 11.32 -0.26 17.03
CA THR A 267 12.77 -0.43 17.22
C THR A 267 13.54 -0.19 15.92
N GLU A 268 13.10 -0.79 14.84
CA GLU A 268 13.74 -0.66 13.53
C GLU A 268 13.76 0.80 13.03
N TYR A 269 12.68 1.57 13.24
CA TYR A 269 12.64 3.00 12.90
C TYR A 269 13.27 3.90 13.97
N ARG A 270 13.75 3.33 15.07
CA ARG A 270 14.24 4.08 16.25
C ARG A 270 13.20 5.08 16.74
N LEU A 271 11.97 4.59 16.93
CA LEU A 271 10.83 5.39 17.35
C LEU A 271 10.32 4.99 18.72
N SER A 272 9.94 5.99 19.50
CA SER A 272 9.12 5.86 20.69
C SER A 272 7.67 6.24 20.39
N ALA A 273 6.71 5.55 21.01
CA ALA A 273 5.29 5.86 20.88
C ALA A 273 4.74 6.49 22.16
N LYS A 274 3.67 7.28 22.03
CA LYS A 274 2.99 7.87 23.20
C LYS A 274 1.69 7.14 23.54
N LYS A 275 1.13 6.36 22.63
CA LYS A 275 -0.16 5.73 22.83
C LYS A 275 -0.31 4.47 21.98
N LEU A 276 -0.94 3.46 22.55
CA LEU A 276 -1.37 2.24 21.87
C LEU A 276 -2.89 2.21 21.73
N ASP A 277 -3.39 2.05 20.53
CA ASP A 277 -4.79 1.71 20.25
C ASP A 277 -4.88 0.24 19.85
N ILE A 278 -5.89 -0.47 20.32
CA ILE A 278 -6.25 -1.81 19.87
C ILE A 278 -7.68 -1.84 19.35
N PHE A 279 -7.97 -2.76 18.45
CA PHE A 279 -9.34 -2.98 17.99
C PHE A 279 -9.61 -4.44 17.64
N LEU A 280 -10.83 -4.88 17.94
CA LEU A 280 -11.40 -6.16 17.53
C LEU A 280 -12.73 -5.91 16.83
N SER A 281 -12.80 -6.20 15.54
CA SER A 281 -14.06 -6.17 14.79
C SER A 281 -14.71 -7.55 14.83
N TRP A 282 -16.04 -7.58 14.94
CA TRP A 282 -16.84 -8.79 14.92
C TRP A 282 -17.98 -8.68 13.90
N LYS A 283 -18.47 -9.81 13.45
CA LYS A 283 -19.58 -9.90 12.50
C LYS A 283 -20.49 -11.08 12.83
N SER A 284 -21.80 -10.84 12.80
CA SER A 284 -22.86 -11.86 12.83
C SER A 284 -23.61 -11.87 11.49
N LYS A 285 -24.68 -12.66 11.39
CA LYS A 285 -25.55 -12.66 10.20
C LYS A 285 -26.28 -11.33 10.01
N THR A 286 -26.64 -10.67 11.10
CA THR A 286 -27.51 -9.48 11.10
C THR A 286 -26.80 -8.20 11.50
N SER A 287 -25.65 -8.29 12.17
CA SER A 287 -24.96 -7.14 12.74
C SER A 287 -23.44 -7.25 12.62
N LYS A 288 -22.78 -6.12 12.76
CA LYS A 288 -21.32 -6.00 12.85
C LYS A 288 -20.96 -4.89 13.83
N GLY A 289 -19.82 -5.02 14.47
CA GLY A 289 -19.31 -4.00 15.38
C GLY A 289 -17.80 -4.05 15.54
N CYS A 290 -17.30 -3.11 16.34
CA CYS A 290 -15.88 -2.99 16.61
C CYS A 290 -15.69 -2.50 18.04
N TYR A 291 -14.96 -3.27 18.85
CA TYR A 291 -14.42 -2.81 20.12
C TYR A 291 -13.10 -2.09 19.84
N LYS A 292 -12.96 -0.91 20.42
CA LYS A 292 -11.76 -0.09 20.29
C LYS A 292 -11.38 0.46 21.64
N TYR A 293 -10.16 0.17 22.06
CA TYR A 293 -9.60 0.65 23.32
C TYR A 293 -8.24 1.29 23.09
N SER A 294 -7.92 2.24 23.96
CA SER A 294 -6.68 3.00 23.89
C SER A 294 -5.99 2.97 25.25
N SER A 295 -4.65 2.90 25.25
CA SER A 295 -3.86 3.14 26.46
C SER A 295 -3.94 4.61 26.88
N PRO A 296 -3.60 4.95 28.13
CA PRO A 296 -3.27 6.32 28.48
C PRO A 296 -2.18 6.88 27.55
N THR A 297 -2.18 8.19 27.37
CA THR A 297 -1.09 8.88 26.66
C THR A 297 0.05 9.08 27.65
N VAL A 298 1.25 8.59 27.30
CA VAL A 298 2.47 8.75 28.09
C VAL A 298 3.41 9.76 27.43
N THR A 299 4.44 10.19 28.12
CA THR A 299 5.44 11.12 27.57
C THR A 299 6.04 10.57 26.27
N SER A 300 6.55 9.34 26.32
CA SER A 300 6.87 8.45 25.18
C SER A 300 7.53 7.19 25.74
N SER A 301 7.44 6.07 25.03
CA SER A 301 8.15 4.85 25.42
C SER A 301 8.52 4.02 24.19
N SER A 302 9.75 3.49 24.20
CA SER A 302 10.21 2.40 23.34
C SER A 302 10.31 1.07 24.09
N ASN A 303 9.96 1.04 25.40
CA ASN A 303 10.02 -0.15 26.21
C ASN A 303 8.98 -1.20 25.78
N HIS A 304 9.45 -2.34 25.28
CA HIS A 304 8.61 -3.44 24.79
C HIS A 304 7.75 -4.05 25.91
N GLY A 305 8.33 -4.26 27.10
CA GLY A 305 7.61 -4.82 28.26
C GLY A 305 6.45 -3.93 28.69
N TYR A 306 6.67 -2.60 28.71
CA TYR A 306 5.61 -1.64 28.99
C TYR A 306 4.44 -1.79 28.00
N TRP A 307 4.73 -1.79 26.71
CA TRP A 307 3.67 -1.89 25.70
C TRP A 307 2.98 -3.24 25.66
N MET A 308 3.70 -4.35 25.93
CA MET A 308 3.09 -5.67 26.07
C MET A 308 2.09 -5.70 27.24
N ASN A 309 2.46 -5.14 28.40
CA ASN A 309 1.56 -5.05 29.55
C ASN A 309 0.33 -4.18 29.22
N GLN A 310 0.52 -3.02 28.58
CA GLN A 310 -0.60 -2.18 28.13
C GLN A 310 -1.51 -2.92 27.15
N ALA A 311 -0.97 -3.69 26.22
CA ALA A 311 -1.73 -4.47 25.26
C ALA A 311 -2.62 -5.52 25.95
N VAL A 312 -2.07 -6.27 26.92
CA VAL A 312 -2.81 -7.26 27.70
C VAL A 312 -3.95 -6.60 28.51
N GLU A 313 -3.66 -5.50 29.18
CA GLU A 313 -4.69 -4.77 29.96
C GLU A 313 -5.81 -4.20 29.07
N LEU A 314 -5.48 -3.73 27.89
CA LEU A 314 -6.48 -3.27 26.92
C LEU A 314 -7.31 -4.43 26.37
N TRP A 315 -6.69 -5.58 26.11
CA TRP A 315 -7.39 -6.77 25.63
C TRP A 315 -8.41 -7.30 26.65
N LYS A 316 -8.08 -7.33 27.94
CA LYS A 316 -8.99 -7.72 29.04
C LYS A 316 -10.28 -6.89 29.10
N ARG A 317 -10.30 -5.68 28.51
CA ARG A 317 -11.51 -4.83 28.43
C ARG A 317 -12.47 -5.28 27.33
N ILE A 318 -12.03 -6.14 26.39
CA ILE A 318 -12.91 -6.68 25.35
C ILE A 318 -13.83 -7.71 26.00
N PRO A 319 -15.17 -7.58 25.88
CA PRO A 319 -16.10 -8.59 26.42
C PRO A 319 -15.81 -9.96 25.80
N TYR A 320 -15.85 -11.00 26.61
CA TYR A 320 -15.67 -12.37 26.12
C TYR A 320 -16.88 -12.84 25.30
N ASP A 321 -18.08 -12.42 25.67
CA ASP A 321 -19.36 -12.72 25.03
C ASP A 321 -19.73 -11.72 23.93
N ILE A 322 -18.88 -11.58 22.93
CA ILE A 322 -19.16 -10.69 21.80
C ILE A 322 -20.39 -11.15 21.00
N GLN A 323 -21.16 -10.18 20.48
CA GLN A 323 -22.43 -10.43 19.77
C GLN A 323 -22.30 -11.17 18.43
N GLY A 324 -21.09 -11.57 18.05
CA GLY A 324 -20.80 -12.25 16.78
C GLY A 324 -19.44 -12.93 16.82
N LYS A 325 -19.00 -13.44 15.66
CA LYS A 325 -17.66 -14.04 15.55
C LYS A 325 -16.60 -12.94 15.32
N PRO A 326 -15.42 -13.04 15.95
CA PRO A 326 -14.29 -12.20 15.63
C PRO A 326 -14.01 -12.23 14.10
N PHE A 327 -13.77 -11.05 13.53
CA PHE A 327 -13.56 -10.90 12.09
C PHE A 327 -12.18 -10.35 11.76
N SER A 328 -11.76 -9.31 12.45
CA SER A 328 -10.41 -8.73 12.29
C SER A 328 -9.91 -8.15 13.60
N VAL A 329 -8.62 -8.20 13.80
CA VAL A 329 -7.93 -7.63 14.95
C VAL A 329 -6.83 -6.70 14.47
N GLY A 330 -6.50 -5.67 15.24
CA GLY A 330 -5.43 -4.78 14.89
C GLY A 330 -4.96 -3.92 16.05
N ILE A 331 -3.80 -3.35 15.84
CA ILE A 331 -3.10 -2.47 16.76
C ILE A 331 -2.65 -1.20 16.05
N ARG A 332 -2.43 -0.14 16.80
CA ARG A 332 -1.83 1.09 16.29
C ARG A 332 -1.10 1.85 17.38
N PHE A 333 0.21 1.96 17.23
CA PHE A 333 1.02 2.92 17.97
C PHE A 333 0.87 4.30 17.35
N THR A 334 0.61 5.32 18.14
CA THR A 334 0.35 6.68 17.67
C THR A 334 1.23 7.70 18.36
N HIS A 335 1.36 8.89 17.74
CA HIS A 335 2.23 9.96 18.19
C HIS A 335 3.67 9.47 18.36
N THR A 336 4.17 8.79 17.34
CA THR A 336 5.55 8.33 17.28
C THR A 336 6.50 9.53 17.13
N ILE A 337 7.59 9.48 17.86
CA ILE A 337 8.68 10.46 17.81
C ILE A 337 10.01 9.71 17.72
N ASN A 338 11.03 10.36 17.17
CA ASN A 338 12.37 9.76 17.14
C ASN A 338 12.87 9.55 18.57
N GLU A 339 13.52 8.43 18.86
CA GLU A 339 14.12 8.16 20.18
C GLU A 339 15.11 9.23 20.61
N LYS A 340 15.81 9.87 19.68
CA LYS A 340 16.72 10.98 19.94
C LYS A 340 16.03 12.24 20.45
N ASP A 341 14.74 12.41 20.12
CA ASP A 341 13.94 13.58 20.50
C ASP A 341 13.12 13.33 21.77
N VAL A 342 13.30 12.16 22.40
CA VAL A 342 12.66 11.82 23.67
C VAL A 342 13.40 12.48 24.80
N ASN A 343 12.75 13.39 25.52
CA ASN A 343 13.24 13.85 26.80
C ASN A 343 13.12 12.69 27.79
N LEU A 344 14.23 12.04 28.11
CA LEU A 344 14.30 10.99 29.13
C LEU A 344 13.91 11.60 30.48
N SER A 345 12.92 11.03 31.13
CA SER A 345 12.62 11.32 32.52
C SER A 345 13.73 10.74 33.39
N LEU A 346 14.12 11.44 34.46
CA LEU A 346 15.07 10.95 35.45
C LEU A 346 14.66 9.59 36.08
N PHE A 347 13.41 9.14 35.85
CA PHE A 347 12.82 7.92 36.39
C PHE A 347 12.55 6.84 35.34
N ASP A 348 13.08 6.99 34.11
CA ASP A 348 12.94 5.95 33.10
C ASP A 348 13.86 4.77 33.48
N LEU A 349 13.24 3.63 33.79
CA LEU A 349 13.94 2.39 34.12
C LEU A 349 14.74 1.86 32.91
N PRO A 350 15.89 1.19 33.14
CA PRO A 350 16.71 0.64 32.08
C PRO A 350 15.92 -0.39 31.24
N LEU A 351 16.21 -0.39 29.93
CA LEU A 351 15.65 -1.29 28.95
C LEU A 351 15.96 -2.77 29.29
N GLU A 352 15.02 -3.51 29.79
CA GLU A 352 15.13 -4.97 29.78
C GLU A 352 14.93 -5.46 28.32
N THR A 353 15.97 -6.05 27.75
CA THR A 353 15.93 -6.68 26.43
C THR A 353 15.13 -7.97 26.51
N PHE A 354 13.89 -7.95 26.03
CA PHE A 354 13.06 -9.15 25.92
C PHE A 354 13.41 -9.86 24.60
N ASP A 355 14.00 -11.05 24.69
CA ASP A 355 14.32 -11.87 23.51
C ASP A 355 13.06 -12.56 22.96
N MET A 356 12.49 -11.95 21.92
CA MET A 356 11.21 -12.35 21.31
C MET A 356 11.34 -13.28 20.11
N LYS A 357 12.57 -13.70 19.74
CA LYS A 357 12.80 -14.50 18.52
C LYS A 357 12.25 -15.93 18.57
N LYS A 358 11.81 -16.42 19.71
CA LYS A 358 11.54 -17.86 19.91
C LYS A 358 10.08 -18.31 19.86
N LYS A 359 9.05 -17.45 19.83
CA LYS A 359 7.70 -17.94 20.12
C LYS A 359 6.64 -17.82 19.01
N TYR A 360 6.82 -16.99 17.96
CA TYR A 360 5.73 -16.73 17.02
C TYR A 360 6.21 -16.66 15.56
N LEU A 361 6.22 -17.82 14.92
CA LEU A 361 6.32 -17.95 13.46
C LEU A 361 4.90 -17.89 12.87
N LEU A 362 4.35 -16.69 12.68
CA LEU A 362 3.27 -16.50 11.70
C LEU A 362 3.90 -16.47 10.31
N PRO A 363 3.24 -17.06 9.29
CA PRO A 363 3.71 -16.90 7.92
C PRO A 363 3.85 -15.40 7.63
N GLU A 364 5.02 -15.03 7.10
CA GLU A 364 5.37 -13.65 6.77
C GLU A 364 4.40 -13.08 5.73
N ARG A 365 3.35 -12.44 6.19
CA ARG A 365 2.56 -11.54 5.35
C ARG A 365 3.22 -10.17 5.41
N ILE A 366 4.01 -9.89 4.40
CA ILE A 366 4.67 -8.61 4.23
C ILE A 366 3.59 -7.53 4.12
N SER A 367 3.55 -6.61 5.07
CA SER A 367 2.80 -5.37 4.88
C SER A 367 3.65 -4.48 3.97
N PHE A 368 3.20 -4.30 2.74
CA PHE A 368 3.85 -3.46 1.73
C PHE A 368 3.78 -1.96 2.08
N GLY A 369 4.22 -1.57 3.27
CA GLY A 369 4.07 -0.22 3.78
C GLY A 369 5.30 0.67 3.72
N ASN A 370 6.47 0.15 3.38
CA ASN A 370 7.67 0.98 3.19
C ASN A 370 8.67 0.32 2.23
N PRO A 371 8.87 0.91 1.04
CA PRO A 371 9.79 0.41 0.03
C PRO A 371 11.26 0.35 0.48
N ASP A 372 11.72 1.32 1.28
CA ASP A 372 13.13 1.48 1.63
C ASP A 372 13.70 0.35 2.50
N ARG A 373 12.85 -0.50 3.07
CA ARG A 373 13.26 -1.64 3.89
C ARG A 373 13.50 -2.93 3.16
N MET A 374 12.96 -3.06 1.97
CA MET A 374 13.24 -4.23 1.15
C MET A 374 14.72 -4.32 0.72
N PHE A 375 15.50 -3.23 0.93
CA PHE A 375 16.90 -3.14 0.50
C PHE A 375 17.94 -3.56 1.54
N ASN A 376 17.61 -3.50 2.84
CA ASN A 376 18.62 -3.69 3.90
C ASN A 376 18.79 -5.14 4.37
N GLU A 377 17.98 -6.09 3.91
CA GLU A 377 18.06 -7.49 4.34
C GLU A 377 18.79 -8.42 3.35
N THR A 378 19.35 -7.88 2.26
CA THR A 378 20.02 -8.68 1.19
C THR A 378 21.36 -8.12 0.71
N LEU A 379 22.07 -7.35 1.54
CA LEU A 379 23.49 -7.00 1.34
C LEU A 379 24.36 -7.74 2.34
#